data_85707df0f42915d58ccc330ad3321841
#
_entry.id   85707df0f42915d58ccc330ad3321841
#
_cell.length_a   1.000
_cell.length_b   1.000
_cell.length_c   1.000
_cell.angle_alpha   90.00
_cell.angle_beta   90.00
_cell.angle_gamma   90.00
#
_symmetry.space_group_name_H-M   'P 1'
#
loop_
_entity.id
_entity.type
_entity.pdbx_description
1 polymer ?
#
loop_
_entity_poly.entity_id
_entity_poly.type
_entity_poly.pdbx_seq_one_letter_code
_entity_poly.pdbx_strand_id
1 'polypeptide(L)'
;DHNQLLMTVMDKIARRHKFRVLLHEKPFKGINGSGKHNNWSLGTDTGVNLLGPGKTASENLQFITFLVNAISAVHKHNGLLKAAIMSATNAHRLGANEAPPAIISTFLGTQVSAVLDKLAASKGDDAIRFDAKNVFKMSGISHIPTLLLDNTDRNRTSPFAFTGNRFEFRAVGSSDNCAEAMI
;
A
#
# COMPACT_ATOMS: atom_id res chain seq x y z
N ASP A 1 -23.01 0.89 2.85
CA ASP A 1 -24.42 0.89 2.44
C ASP A 1 -24.62 1.09 0.94
N HIS A 2 -23.98 2.07 0.29
CA HIS A 2 -24.09 2.29 -1.16
C HIS A 2 -23.64 1.06 -1.98
N ASN A 3 -22.59 0.38 -1.58
CA ASN A 3 -22.13 -0.84 -2.24
C ASN A 3 -23.15 -1.97 -2.15
N GLN A 4 -23.77 -2.16 -1.00
CA GLN A 4 -24.81 -3.19 -0.83
C GLN A 4 -26.03 -2.89 -1.69
N LEU A 5 -26.44 -1.62 -1.74
CA LEU A 5 -27.52 -1.18 -2.62
C LEU A 5 -27.18 -1.42 -4.09
N LEU A 6 -25.98 -1.03 -4.52
CA LEU A 6 -25.50 -1.26 -5.88
C LEU A 6 -25.52 -2.73 -6.27
N MET A 7 -24.97 -3.62 -5.43
CA MET A 7 -24.99 -5.06 -5.67
C MET A 7 -26.41 -5.62 -5.81
N THR A 8 -27.33 -5.16 -4.95
CA THR A 8 -28.75 -5.56 -5.01
C THR A 8 -29.41 -5.06 -6.30
N VAL A 9 -29.15 -3.82 -6.70
CA VAL A 9 -29.72 -3.25 -7.93
C VAL A 9 -29.17 -3.97 -9.16
N MET A 10 -27.87 -4.24 -9.19
CA MET A 10 -27.24 -5.01 -10.29
C MET A 10 -27.87 -6.39 -10.45
N ASP A 11 -28.05 -7.14 -9.36
CA ASP A 11 -28.70 -8.47 -9.42
C ASP A 11 -30.14 -8.39 -9.96
N LYS A 12 -30.93 -7.43 -9.44
CA LYS A 12 -32.32 -7.22 -9.92
C LYS A 12 -32.39 -6.88 -11.39
N ILE A 13 -31.53 -5.98 -11.87
CA ILE A 13 -31.52 -5.57 -13.28
C ILE A 13 -31.06 -6.71 -14.16
N ALA A 14 -29.98 -7.41 -13.80
CA ALA A 14 -29.48 -8.53 -14.55
C ALA A 14 -30.55 -9.61 -14.76
N ARG A 15 -31.30 -9.97 -13.71
CA ARG A 15 -32.40 -10.95 -13.79
C ARG A 15 -33.51 -10.53 -14.75
N ARG A 16 -33.85 -9.22 -14.79
CA ARG A 16 -34.83 -8.69 -15.77
C ARG A 16 -34.40 -8.91 -17.21
N HIS A 17 -33.08 -8.84 -17.45
CA HIS A 17 -32.47 -9.05 -18.76
C HIS A 17 -32.03 -10.50 -18.99
N LYS A 18 -32.43 -11.45 -18.15
CA LYS A 18 -32.05 -12.87 -18.21
C LYS A 18 -30.53 -13.10 -18.06
N PHE A 19 -29.82 -12.19 -17.41
CA PHE A 19 -28.44 -12.35 -17.00
C PHE A 19 -28.36 -12.69 -15.51
N ARG A 20 -27.19 -13.14 -15.11
CA ARG A 20 -26.83 -13.38 -13.72
C ARG A 20 -25.56 -12.61 -13.36
N VAL A 21 -25.59 -11.88 -12.24
CA VAL A 21 -24.39 -11.23 -11.67
C VAL A 21 -23.64 -12.26 -10.85
N LEU A 22 -22.34 -12.37 -11.10
CA LEU A 22 -21.42 -13.16 -10.29
C LEU A 22 -20.60 -12.19 -9.43
N LEU A 23 -20.88 -12.16 -8.14
CA LEU A 23 -20.18 -11.32 -7.17
C LEU A 23 -19.02 -12.07 -6.48
N HIS A 24 -18.63 -13.21 -7.06
CA HIS A 24 -17.49 -13.99 -6.64
C HIS A 24 -16.21 -13.42 -7.26
N GLU A 25 -15.15 -13.28 -6.47
CA GLU A 25 -13.91 -12.63 -6.93
C GLU A 25 -13.12 -13.45 -7.95
N LYS A 26 -13.29 -14.77 -7.95
CA LYS A 26 -12.69 -15.72 -8.90
C LYS A 26 -13.81 -16.57 -9.51
N PRO A 27 -14.64 -15.99 -10.41
CA PRO A 27 -15.81 -16.71 -10.96
C PRO A 27 -15.43 -17.86 -11.89
N PHE A 28 -14.24 -17.82 -12.52
CA PHE A 28 -13.78 -18.84 -13.47
C PHE A 28 -12.32 -19.19 -13.22
N LYS A 29 -11.99 -20.47 -13.45
CA LYS A 29 -10.60 -20.96 -13.37
C LYS A 29 -9.77 -20.37 -14.50
N GLY A 30 -8.55 -19.91 -14.18
CA GLY A 30 -7.59 -19.40 -15.17
C GLY A 30 -7.87 -17.97 -15.66
N ILE A 31 -8.89 -17.31 -15.14
CA ILE A 31 -9.20 -15.91 -15.45
C ILE A 31 -8.87 -15.04 -14.24
N ASN A 32 -8.49 -13.79 -14.50
CA ASN A 32 -8.27 -12.80 -13.45
C ASN A 32 -9.55 -12.59 -12.64
N GLY A 33 -9.35 -12.29 -11.37
CA GLY A 33 -10.46 -11.98 -10.48
C GLY A 33 -10.49 -10.51 -10.08
N SER A 34 -11.22 -10.22 -9.04
CA SER A 34 -11.32 -8.91 -8.43
C SER A 34 -10.96 -8.95 -6.94
N GLY A 35 -10.75 -7.79 -6.35
CA GLY A 35 -10.49 -7.62 -4.93
C GLY A 35 -10.80 -6.21 -4.49
N LYS A 36 -10.82 -5.99 -3.19
CA LYS A 36 -10.87 -4.65 -2.60
C LYS A 36 -9.46 -4.20 -2.30
N HIS A 37 -9.11 -3.02 -2.76
CA HIS A 37 -7.82 -2.41 -2.45
C HIS A 37 -8.03 -1.27 -1.47
N ASN A 38 -7.34 -1.34 -0.34
CA ASN A 38 -7.40 -0.30 0.68
C ASN A 38 -6.29 0.71 0.42
N ASN A 39 -6.66 1.84 -0.16
CA ASN A 39 -5.75 2.95 -0.40
C ASN A 39 -5.78 3.89 0.79
N TRP A 40 -4.61 4.20 1.34
CA TRP A 40 -4.50 5.11 2.47
C TRP A 40 -3.21 5.94 2.42
N SER A 41 -3.26 7.09 3.03
CA SER A 41 -2.14 7.99 3.21
C SER A 41 -2.20 8.64 4.58
N LEU A 42 -1.13 9.33 4.96
CA LEU A 42 -1.07 10.14 6.16
C LEU A 42 -1.07 11.61 5.78
N GLY A 43 -1.96 12.38 6.36
CA GLY A 43 -2.05 13.81 6.11
C GLY A 43 -2.06 14.61 7.40
N THR A 44 -1.58 15.84 7.33
CA THR A 44 -1.73 16.83 8.40
C THR A 44 -3.10 17.49 8.31
N ASP A 45 -3.50 18.18 9.37
CA ASP A 45 -4.69 19.05 9.39
C ASP A 45 -4.60 20.21 8.37
N THR A 46 -3.39 20.58 7.98
CA THR A 46 -3.11 21.59 6.94
C THR A 46 -3.13 21.02 5.52
N GLY A 47 -3.42 19.73 5.35
CA GLY A 47 -3.55 19.08 4.04
C GLY A 47 -2.24 18.61 3.41
N VAL A 48 -1.12 18.61 4.15
CA VAL A 48 0.15 18.08 3.66
C VAL A 48 0.13 16.56 3.70
N ASN A 49 0.42 15.91 2.59
CA ASN A 49 0.55 14.44 2.53
C ASN A 49 1.96 14.03 2.97
N LEU A 50 2.06 13.32 4.10
CA LEU A 50 3.33 12.87 4.68
C LEU A 50 3.95 11.67 3.94
N LEU A 51 3.16 10.97 3.13
CA LEU A 51 3.61 9.89 2.25
C LEU A 51 3.86 10.38 0.79
N GLY A 52 3.80 11.67 0.55
CA GLY A 52 4.11 12.26 -0.74
C GLY A 52 5.58 12.74 -0.79
N PRO A 53 6.37 12.33 -1.81
CA PRO A 53 7.69 12.92 -2.04
C PRO A 53 7.57 14.43 -2.27
N GLY A 54 8.48 15.19 -1.68
CA GLY A 54 8.54 16.62 -1.81
C GLY A 54 9.55 17.10 -2.86
N LYS A 55 9.65 18.40 -3.02
CA LYS A 55 10.59 19.05 -3.95
C LYS A 55 11.93 19.39 -3.28
N THR A 56 11.93 19.50 -1.97
CA THR A 56 13.12 19.86 -1.18
C THR A 56 13.70 18.66 -0.46
N ALA A 57 14.97 18.73 -0.07
CA ALA A 57 15.63 17.70 0.71
C ALA A 57 14.93 17.46 2.07
N SER A 58 14.44 18.52 2.71
CA SER A 58 13.72 18.44 3.98
C SER A 58 12.39 17.72 3.84
N GLU A 59 11.60 18.04 2.80
CA GLU A 59 10.34 17.36 2.52
C GLU A 59 10.55 15.87 2.18
N ASN A 60 11.61 15.55 1.45
CA ASN A 60 11.96 14.17 1.12
C ASN A 60 12.45 13.40 2.35
N LEU A 61 13.16 14.05 3.28
CA LEU A 61 13.52 13.44 4.55
C LEU A 61 12.27 13.14 5.41
N GLN A 62 11.34 14.07 5.48
CA GLN A 62 10.05 13.86 6.14
C GLN A 62 9.31 12.67 5.50
N PHE A 63 9.18 12.66 4.18
CA PHE A 63 8.56 11.56 3.44
C PHE A 63 9.22 10.20 3.76
N ILE A 64 10.54 10.10 3.66
CA ILE A 64 11.28 8.85 3.94
C ILE A 64 11.07 8.42 5.39
N THR A 65 11.06 9.35 6.35
CA THR A 65 10.82 9.04 7.76
C THR A 65 9.46 8.39 7.96
N PHE A 66 8.39 8.97 7.41
CA PHE A 66 7.05 8.40 7.52
C PHE A 66 6.92 7.08 6.77
N LEU A 67 7.53 6.98 5.59
CA LEU A 67 7.54 5.75 4.80
C LEU A 67 8.19 4.58 5.56
N VAL A 68 9.39 4.80 6.12
CA VAL A 68 10.12 3.77 6.88
C VAL A 68 9.35 3.35 8.13
N ASN A 69 8.74 4.31 8.85
CA ASN A 69 7.92 3.99 10.00
C ASN A 69 6.67 3.17 9.62
N ALA A 70 6.02 3.48 8.51
CA ALA A 70 4.89 2.68 8.01
C ALA A 70 5.32 1.24 7.69
N ILE A 71 6.45 1.06 6.99
CA ILE A 71 6.99 -0.27 6.68
C ILE A 71 7.36 -1.03 7.96
N SER A 72 8.00 -0.36 8.92
CA SER A 72 8.35 -0.93 10.21
C SER A 72 7.11 -1.40 10.98
N ALA A 73 6.04 -0.60 10.97
CA ALA A 73 4.77 -0.96 11.58
C ALA A 73 4.14 -2.20 10.91
N VAL A 74 4.13 -2.26 9.57
CA VAL A 74 3.66 -3.42 8.82
C VAL A 74 4.48 -4.67 9.16
N HIS A 75 5.80 -4.54 9.24
CA HIS A 75 6.67 -5.65 9.64
C HIS A 75 6.37 -6.13 11.07
N LYS A 76 6.30 -5.19 12.01
CA LYS A 76 6.06 -5.49 13.43
C LYS A 76 4.68 -6.12 13.67
N HIS A 77 3.66 -5.65 12.98
CA HIS A 77 2.27 -6.07 13.13
C HIS A 77 1.79 -7.02 12.02
N ASN A 78 2.72 -7.62 11.27
CA ASN A 78 2.44 -8.53 10.16
C ASN A 78 1.51 -9.69 10.55
N GLY A 79 1.63 -10.20 11.79
CA GLY A 79 0.77 -11.25 12.32
C GLY A 79 -0.71 -10.83 12.38
N LEU A 80 -0.99 -9.59 12.78
CA LEU A 80 -2.36 -9.05 12.82
C LEU A 80 -2.93 -8.86 11.42
N LEU A 81 -2.14 -8.32 10.49
CA LEU A 81 -2.56 -8.18 9.09
C LEU A 81 -2.86 -9.53 8.44
N LYS A 82 -2.05 -10.55 8.74
CA LYS A 82 -2.32 -11.93 8.28
C LYS A 82 -3.60 -12.48 8.87
N ALA A 83 -3.83 -12.29 10.16
CA ALA A 83 -5.06 -12.74 10.81
C ALA A 83 -6.29 -12.07 10.19
N ALA A 84 -6.23 -10.77 9.89
CA ALA A 84 -7.32 -10.01 9.29
C ALA A 84 -7.70 -10.47 7.87
N ILE A 85 -6.79 -11.12 7.14
CA ILE A 85 -7.06 -11.61 5.78
C ILE A 85 -7.22 -13.12 5.67
N MET A 86 -6.98 -13.87 6.74
CA MET A 86 -7.08 -15.34 6.76
C MET A 86 -8.47 -15.82 7.14
N SER A 87 -9.47 -15.41 6.36
CA SER A 87 -10.85 -15.88 6.48
C SER A 87 -11.19 -16.90 5.39
N ALA A 88 -12.19 -17.74 5.63
CA ALA A 88 -12.68 -18.67 4.61
C ALA A 88 -13.22 -17.94 3.37
N THR A 89 -13.82 -16.79 3.56
CA THR A 89 -14.33 -15.91 2.48
C THR A 89 -13.24 -15.28 1.66
N ASN A 90 -12.04 -15.08 2.23
CA ASN A 90 -10.89 -14.48 1.56
C ASN A 90 -9.96 -15.52 0.91
N ALA A 91 -10.15 -16.81 1.14
CA ALA A 91 -9.27 -17.86 0.60
C ALA A 91 -9.15 -17.83 -0.93
N HIS A 92 -10.22 -17.44 -1.63
CA HIS A 92 -10.24 -17.30 -3.08
C HIS A 92 -9.35 -16.17 -3.61
N ARG A 93 -9.08 -15.15 -2.79
CA ARG A 93 -8.24 -14.01 -3.16
C ARG A 93 -6.77 -14.34 -3.07
N LEU A 94 -6.35 -15.11 -2.09
CA LEU A 94 -4.93 -15.31 -1.77
C LEU A 94 -4.30 -16.38 -2.67
N GLY A 95 -3.14 -16.08 -3.26
CA GLY A 95 -2.33 -17.03 -4.03
C GLY A 95 -2.88 -17.46 -5.38
N ALA A 96 -3.96 -16.86 -5.88
CA ALA A 96 -4.50 -17.13 -7.21
C ALA A 96 -3.92 -16.18 -8.27
N ASN A 97 -4.21 -16.40 -9.58
CA ASN A 97 -3.75 -15.55 -10.68
C ASN A 97 -4.07 -14.06 -10.41
N GLU A 98 -3.07 -13.19 -10.54
CA GLU A 98 -3.11 -11.76 -10.23
C GLU A 98 -3.56 -11.41 -8.79
N ALA A 99 -3.72 -12.40 -7.93
CA ALA A 99 -3.96 -12.18 -6.53
C ALA A 99 -2.63 -12.16 -5.77
N PRO A 100 -2.49 -11.33 -4.72
CA PRO A 100 -1.27 -11.31 -3.93
C PRO A 100 -1.09 -12.63 -3.16
N PRO A 101 0.15 -13.01 -2.86
CA PRO A 101 0.42 -14.16 -1.98
C PRO A 101 -0.09 -13.88 -0.55
N ALA A 102 -0.26 -14.97 0.23
CA ALA A 102 -0.62 -14.87 1.64
C ALA A 102 0.49 -14.24 2.52
N ILE A 103 1.69 -14.10 1.96
CA ILE A 103 2.82 -13.43 2.62
C ILE A 103 2.71 -11.92 2.35
N ILE A 104 2.62 -11.13 3.40
CA ILE A 104 2.56 -9.67 3.27
C ILE A 104 3.97 -9.13 3.06
N SER A 105 4.34 -9.00 1.79
CA SER A 105 5.54 -8.31 1.34
C SER A 105 5.22 -6.88 0.93
N THR A 106 6.18 -5.97 1.13
CA THR A 106 6.02 -4.58 0.77
C THR A 106 6.76 -4.28 -0.53
N PHE A 107 6.09 -3.65 -1.47
CA PHE A 107 6.68 -3.13 -2.70
C PHE A 107 6.78 -1.60 -2.63
N LEU A 108 7.97 -1.05 -2.89
CA LEU A 108 8.23 0.39 -2.81
C LEU A 108 8.58 1.02 -4.17
N GLY A 109 8.82 0.18 -5.16
CA GLY A 109 9.38 0.59 -6.44
C GLY A 109 10.90 0.73 -6.40
N THR A 110 11.51 0.72 -7.60
CA THR A 110 12.97 0.67 -7.75
C THR A 110 13.68 1.91 -7.21
N GLN A 111 13.09 3.08 -7.39
CA GLN A 111 13.70 4.35 -6.95
C GLN A 111 13.75 4.48 -5.43
N VAL A 112 12.62 4.24 -4.77
CA VAL A 112 12.53 4.34 -3.30
C VAL A 112 13.40 3.26 -2.66
N SER A 113 13.37 2.03 -3.18
CA SER A 113 14.24 0.95 -2.70
C SER A 113 15.72 1.33 -2.81
N ALA A 114 16.16 1.85 -3.95
CA ALA A 114 17.55 2.27 -4.14
C ALA A 114 17.98 3.41 -3.19
N VAL A 115 17.07 4.30 -2.83
CA VAL A 115 17.35 5.36 -1.83
C VAL A 115 17.50 4.74 -0.44
N LEU A 116 16.60 3.83 -0.06
CA LEU A 116 16.66 3.17 1.23
C LEU A 116 17.91 2.28 1.37
N ASP A 117 18.30 1.58 0.31
CA ASP A 117 19.51 0.77 0.28
C ASP A 117 20.77 1.62 0.48
N LYS A 118 20.84 2.79 -0.17
CA LYS A 118 21.93 3.75 0.04
C LYS A 118 21.96 4.28 1.47
N LEU A 119 20.80 4.59 2.05
CA LEU A 119 20.69 5.04 3.43
C LEU A 119 21.13 3.94 4.41
N ALA A 120 20.75 2.70 4.16
CA ALA A 120 21.13 1.56 4.99
C ALA A 120 22.64 1.22 4.89
N ALA A 121 23.24 1.45 3.72
CA ALA A 121 24.68 1.22 3.49
C ALA A 121 25.56 2.32 4.09
N SER A 122 25.05 3.52 4.32
CA SER A 122 25.74 4.60 5.02
C SER A 122 25.87 4.22 6.51
N LYS A 123 27.04 3.68 6.89
CA LYS A 123 27.32 3.28 8.27
C LYS A 123 27.32 4.50 9.19
N GLY A 124 26.60 4.38 10.27
CA GLY A 124 26.14 5.34 11.23
C GLY A 124 27.14 6.22 12.01
N ASP A 125 28.39 6.42 11.59
CA ASP A 125 29.27 7.43 12.19
C ASP A 125 28.95 8.85 11.69
N ASP A 126 28.26 8.96 10.56
CA ASP A 126 27.62 10.19 10.09
C ASP A 126 26.14 10.26 10.48
N ALA A 127 25.80 9.70 11.61
CA ALA A 127 24.46 9.65 12.14
C ALA A 127 23.78 11.02 12.07
N ILE A 128 22.54 11.03 11.65
CA ILE A 128 21.61 12.15 11.72
C ILE A 128 21.71 12.77 13.13
N ARG A 129 22.52 13.80 13.28
CA ARG A 129 22.55 14.60 14.52
C ARG A 129 21.39 15.57 14.46
N PHE A 130 20.38 15.31 15.26
CA PHE A 130 19.33 16.26 15.56
C PHE A 130 19.91 17.44 16.32
N ASP A 131 20.31 18.50 15.64
CA ASP A 131 20.54 19.78 16.28
C ASP A 131 19.27 20.62 16.15
N ALA A 132 18.58 20.82 17.27
CA ALA A 132 17.33 21.55 17.34
C ALA A 132 17.44 23.02 16.91
N LYS A 133 18.65 23.53 16.65
CA LYS A 133 18.90 24.92 16.23
C LYS A 133 19.32 25.07 14.77
N ASN A 134 19.68 23.99 14.10
CA ASN A 134 20.05 24.01 12.71
C ASN A 134 19.23 22.97 11.95
N VAL A 135 18.39 23.44 11.07
CA VAL A 135 17.66 22.65 10.08
C VAL A 135 18.62 21.64 9.45
N PHE A 136 18.46 20.37 9.80
CA PHE A 136 19.00 19.17 9.21
C PHE A 136 20.19 19.35 8.23
N LYS A 137 21.41 19.32 8.73
CA LYS A 137 22.58 18.92 7.94
C LYS A 137 22.69 17.40 8.10
N MET A 138 22.23 16.66 7.12
CA MET A 138 22.66 15.28 6.91
C MET A 138 24.10 15.35 6.43
N SER A 139 25.08 15.28 7.36
CA SER A 139 26.49 15.14 7.01
C SER A 139 26.66 13.77 6.31
N GLY A 140 27.13 13.78 5.07
CA GLY A 140 27.42 12.57 4.29
C GLY A 140 26.42 12.22 3.18
N ILE A 141 25.20 12.72 3.17
CA ILE A 141 24.28 12.56 2.03
C ILE A 141 24.11 13.92 1.35
N SER A 142 25.00 14.19 0.41
CA SER A 142 25.03 15.51 -0.29
C SER A 142 23.82 15.73 -1.18
N HIS A 143 23.10 14.70 -1.58
CA HIS A 143 21.88 14.80 -2.38
C HIS A 143 20.91 13.67 -2.06
N ILE A 144 19.78 13.97 -1.44
CA ILE A 144 18.61 13.10 -1.52
C ILE A 144 18.11 13.21 -2.96
N PRO A 145 18.05 12.10 -3.74
CA PRO A 145 17.64 12.17 -5.13
C PRO A 145 16.24 12.78 -5.26
N THR A 146 16.02 13.54 -6.31
CA THR A 146 14.67 13.97 -6.69
C THR A 146 13.88 12.70 -7.01
N LEU A 147 12.91 12.39 -6.17
CA LEU A 147 12.02 11.25 -6.38
C LEU A 147 10.99 11.66 -7.42
N LEU A 148 10.99 10.99 -8.56
CA LEU A 148 9.95 11.20 -9.57
C LEU A 148 8.63 10.60 -9.05
N LEU A 149 7.54 11.35 -9.21
CA LEU A 149 6.21 10.97 -8.74
C LEU A 149 5.64 9.72 -9.43
N ASP A 150 6.23 9.27 -10.54
CA ASP A 150 5.70 8.18 -11.35
C ASP A 150 6.52 6.89 -11.19
N ASN A 151 6.45 6.31 -10.00
CA ASN A 151 6.97 4.96 -9.77
C ASN A 151 5.83 4.04 -9.28
N THR A 152 4.71 4.09 -9.97
CA THR A 152 3.58 3.24 -9.65
C THR A 152 3.88 1.80 -10.03
N ASP A 153 3.88 0.90 -9.03
CA ASP A 153 3.85 -0.53 -9.32
C ASP A 153 2.51 -0.89 -9.95
N ARG A 154 2.53 -1.14 -11.22
CA ARG A 154 1.41 -1.75 -11.95
C ARG A 154 1.37 -3.26 -11.75
N ASN A 155 2.37 -3.84 -11.09
CA ASN A 155 2.38 -5.23 -10.75
C ASN A 155 1.43 -5.49 -9.57
N ARG A 156 0.28 -6.07 -9.86
CA ARG A 156 -0.80 -6.34 -8.90
C ARG A 156 -0.54 -7.52 -7.97
N THR A 157 0.68 -8.06 -7.96
CA THR A 157 1.03 -9.24 -7.16
C THR A 157 1.51 -8.92 -5.76
N SER A 158 1.95 -7.70 -5.48
CA SER A 158 2.36 -7.30 -4.14
C SER A 158 1.14 -7.01 -3.25
N PRO A 159 1.03 -7.62 -2.07
CA PRO A 159 -0.10 -7.40 -1.16
C PRO A 159 -0.09 -6.04 -0.48
N PHE A 160 1.07 -5.39 -0.38
CA PHE A 160 1.22 -4.07 0.22
C PHE A 160 2.18 -3.23 -0.63
N ALA A 161 1.64 -2.31 -1.41
CA ALA A 161 2.39 -1.55 -2.38
C ALA A 161 2.35 -0.05 -2.11
N PHE A 162 3.51 0.62 -2.24
CA PHE A 162 3.58 2.06 -2.30
C PHE A 162 3.34 2.52 -3.76
N THR A 163 2.38 3.43 -3.95
CA THR A 163 1.94 3.86 -5.27
C THR A 163 2.25 5.34 -5.54
N GLY A 164 3.38 5.82 -5.01
CA GLY A 164 3.92 7.15 -5.28
C GLY A 164 3.57 8.22 -4.24
N ASN A 165 2.40 8.16 -3.62
CA ASN A 165 1.98 9.09 -2.57
C ASN A 165 1.05 8.47 -1.51
N ARG A 166 0.90 7.15 -1.55
CA ARG A 166 0.02 6.38 -0.66
C ARG A 166 0.44 4.92 -0.66
N PHE A 167 -0.04 4.18 0.31
CA PHE A 167 0.00 2.73 0.29
C PHE A 167 -1.32 2.15 -0.19
N GLU A 168 -1.23 0.98 -0.77
CA GLU A 168 -2.35 0.18 -1.22
C GLU A 168 -2.22 -1.23 -0.66
N PHE A 169 -3.16 -1.62 0.20
CA PHE A 169 -3.27 -2.99 0.70
C PHE A 169 -4.26 -3.77 -0.18
N ARG A 170 -3.78 -4.83 -0.83
CA ARG A 170 -4.47 -5.53 -1.93
C ARG A 170 -4.97 -6.92 -1.58
N ALA A 171 -4.83 -7.34 -0.33
CA ALA A 171 -5.06 -8.73 0.07
C ALA A 171 -6.51 -9.06 0.43
N VAL A 172 -7.44 -8.10 0.40
CA VAL A 172 -8.85 -8.30 0.75
C VAL A 172 -9.65 -8.68 -0.48
N GLY A 173 -10.47 -9.73 -0.36
CA GLY A 173 -11.36 -10.19 -1.41
C GLY A 173 -12.54 -9.26 -1.70
N SER A 174 -13.11 -9.36 -2.89
CA SER A 174 -14.21 -8.49 -3.34
C SER A 174 -15.49 -8.67 -2.51
N SER A 175 -15.72 -9.86 -1.99
CA SER A 175 -16.88 -10.21 -1.14
C SER A 175 -16.59 -10.09 0.35
N ASP A 176 -15.33 -9.89 0.74
CA ASP A 176 -14.92 -9.83 2.15
C ASP A 176 -15.03 -8.42 2.74
N ASN A 177 -15.03 -8.34 4.07
CA ASN A 177 -15.01 -7.06 4.78
C ASN A 177 -13.56 -6.55 4.90
N CYS A 178 -13.33 -5.30 4.53
CA CYS A 178 -12.01 -4.70 4.64
C CYS A 178 -11.79 -3.94 5.97
N ALA A 179 -12.78 -3.87 6.85
CA ALA A 179 -12.66 -3.10 8.10
C ALA A 179 -11.55 -3.64 9.01
N GLU A 180 -11.46 -4.95 9.19
CA GLU A 180 -10.43 -5.56 10.03
C GLU A 180 -9.00 -5.27 9.54
N ALA A 181 -8.83 -5.21 8.22
CA ALA A 181 -7.53 -4.89 7.63
C ALA A 181 -7.20 -3.39 7.68
N MET A 182 -8.18 -2.52 7.98
CA MET A 182 -8.02 -1.06 8.05
C MET A 182 -7.81 -0.55 9.47
N ILE A 183 -8.05 -1.36 10.49
CA ILE A 183 -7.82 -1.03 11.90
C ILE A 183 -6.34 -1.16 12.25
#